data_1fb4d4081886a04ca4eb64de6c44b88b
#
_entry.id   1fb4d4081886a04ca4eb64de6c44b88b
#
_cell.length_a   1.000
_cell.length_b   1.000
_cell.length_c   1.000
_cell.angle_alpha   90.00
_cell.angle_beta   90.00
_cell.angle_gamma   90.00
#
_symmetry.space_group_name_H-M   'P 1'
#
loop_
_entity.id
_entity.type
_entity.pdbx_description
1 polymer ?
#
loop_
_entity_poly.entity_id
_entity_poly.type
_entity_poly.pdbx_seq_one_letter_code
_entity_poly.pdbx_strand_id
1 'polypeptide(L)'
;VNRVFLFDRLLYNEFCRYNNGHIFHIPLATNLIRSNKVISSASKDKSSQYNSDISFIGSTYQEKCHFNNAVLSDYDKGFVDGIINSQIWVYGYNFIENILTDETAERLLSCIPSHYEFPPGSRTDVKALVAQYYLSVKVAEQERLRLLGMLSDSFQVNIYTGSDTSSMPHIHNCGFARSLDEMPLIFNCSK
;
A
#
# COMPACT_ATOMS: atom_id res chain seq x y z
N VAL A 1 -24.14 18.04 -12.46
CA VAL A 1 -24.08 16.60 -12.12
C VAL A 1 -22.63 16.19 -12.08
N ASN A 2 -22.12 15.73 -10.94
CA ASN A 2 -20.75 15.26 -10.78
C ASN A 2 -20.62 13.84 -11.36
N ARG A 3 -19.53 13.59 -12.05
CA ARG A 3 -19.14 12.24 -12.49
C ARG A 3 -17.99 11.76 -11.67
N VAL A 4 -18.02 10.50 -11.21
CA VAL A 4 -16.99 9.86 -10.40
C VAL A 4 -16.38 8.73 -11.21
N PHE A 5 -15.05 8.70 -11.26
CA PHE A 5 -14.29 7.66 -11.94
C PHE A 5 -13.50 6.88 -10.89
N LEU A 6 -13.72 5.57 -10.84
CA LEU A 6 -13.04 4.67 -9.91
C LEU A 6 -12.18 3.69 -10.71
N PHE A 7 -10.93 3.54 -10.30
CA PHE A 7 -10.02 2.58 -10.93
C PHE A 7 -10.07 1.20 -10.26
N ASP A 8 -10.46 1.15 -9.00
CA ASP A 8 -10.65 -0.10 -8.26
C ASP A 8 -12.05 -0.67 -8.55
N ARG A 9 -12.08 -1.95 -8.96
CA ARG A 9 -13.32 -2.60 -9.35
C ARG A 9 -14.21 -2.95 -8.17
N LEU A 10 -13.63 -3.24 -7.01
CA LEU A 10 -14.42 -3.53 -5.80
C LEU A 10 -15.11 -2.26 -5.31
N LEU A 11 -14.39 -1.14 -5.25
CA LEU A 11 -14.96 0.16 -4.94
C LEU A 11 -16.05 0.55 -5.96
N TYR A 12 -15.83 0.30 -7.25
CA TYR A 12 -16.86 0.53 -8.26
C TYR A 12 -18.12 -0.31 -7.98
N ASN A 13 -17.98 -1.60 -7.71
CA ASN A 13 -19.09 -2.49 -7.41
C ASN A 13 -19.85 -2.09 -6.14
N GLU A 14 -19.15 -1.54 -5.17
CA GLU A 14 -19.74 -1.02 -3.93
C GLU A 14 -20.52 0.27 -4.19
N PHE A 15 -19.89 1.26 -4.81
CA PHE A 15 -20.46 2.59 -4.94
C PHE A 15 -21.46 2.74 -6.09
N CYS A 16 -21.41 1.93 -7.14
CA CYS A 16 -22.34 2.00 -8.26
C CYS A 16 -23.80 1.74 -7.84
N ARG A 17 -24.02 1.11 -6.69
CA ARG A 17 -25.37 0.89 -6.12
C ARG A 17 -26.03 2.18 -5.63
N TYR A 18 -25.25 3.19 -5.29
CA TYR A 18 -25.74 4.42 -4.66
C TYR A 18 -25.95 5.57 -5.65
N ASN A 19 -25.50 5.42 -6.89
CA ASN A 19 -25.54 6.52 -7.83
C ASN A 19 -25.86 6.10 -9.26
N ASN A 20 -27.09 6.33 -9.66
CA ASN A 20 -27.73 5.98 -10.93
C ASN A 20 -26.96 6.48 -12.17
N GLY A 21 -25.87 5.83 -12.54
CA GLY A 21 -25.16 6.07 -13.79
C GLY A 21 -24.15 7.22 -13.81
N HIS A 22 -23.75 7.75 -12.64
CA HIS A 22 -22.72 8.79 -12.54
C HIS A 22 -21.37 8.29 -12.05
N ILE A 23 -21.25 6.98 -11.73
CA ILE A 23 -20.02 6.33 -11.33
C ILE A 23 -19.55 5.41 -12.47
N PHE A 24 -18.29 5.54 -12.85
CA PHE A 24 -17.69 4.80 -13.95
C PHE A 24 -16.44 4.07 -13.49
N HIS A 25 -16.26 2.84 -13.92
CA HIS A 25 -15.01 2.10 -13.74
C HIS A 25 -14.07 2.44 -14.89
N ILE A 26 -12.90 3.01 -14.56
CA ILE A 26 -11.81 3.24 -15.50
C ILE A 26 -10.54 2.67 -14.89
N PRO A 27 -10.00 1.56 -15.42
CA PRO A 27 -8.76 0.99 -14.89
C PRO A 27 -7.58 1.96 -15.07
N LEU A 28 -6.59 1.81 -14.21
CA LEU A 28 -5.34 2.54 -14.37
C LEU A 28 -4.69 2.19 -15.71
N ALA A 29 -4.13 3.20 -16.36
CA ALA A 29 -3.50 3.07 -17.66
C ALA A 29 -2.12 3.75 -17.67
N THR A 30 -1.26 3.28 -18.56
CA THR A 30 0.02 3.92 -18.85
C THR A 30 0.02 4.57 -20.23
N ASN A 31 0.84 5.59 -20.40
CA ASN A 31 1.08 6.20 -21.69
C ASN A 31 2.14 5.41 -22.47
N LEU A 32 1.71 4.41 -23.23
CA LEU A 32 2.59 3.53 -24.00
C LEU A 32 3.49 4.28 -24.97
N ILE A 33 2.97 5.33 -25.64
CA ILE A 33 3.75 6.13 -26.62
C ILE A 33 4.95 6.78 -25.91
N ARG A 34 4.72 7.42 -24.78
CA ARG A 34 5.78 8.05 -24.00
C ARG A 34 6.75 7.01 -23.44
N SER A 35 6.23 5.93 -22.85
CA SER A 35 7.08 4.90 -22.25
C SER A 35 8.00 4.26 -23.29
N ASN A 36 7.47 3.90 -24.45
CA ASN A 36 8.25 3.35 -25.56
C ASN A 36 9.30 4.35 -26.09
N LYS A 37 8.96 5.65 -26.16
CA LYS A 37 9.92 6.69 -26.55
C LYS A 37 11.07 6.78 -25.56
N VAL A 38 10.80 6.74 -24.25
CA VAL A 38 11.84 6.76 -23.21
C VAL A 38 12.75 5.53 -23.34
N ILE A 39 12.18 4.34 -23.47
CA ILE A 39 12.92 3.08 -23.58
C ILE A 39 13.80 3.08 -24.84
N SER A 40 13.23 3.44 -25.98
CA SER A 40 13.96 3.40 -27.26
C SER A 40 15.04 4.49 -27.40
N SER A 41 14.93 5.61 -26.66
CA SER A 41 15.91 6.68 -26.66
C SER A 41 17.03 6.50 -25.63
N ALA A 42 16.92 5.54 -24.72
CA ALA A 42 17.92 5.30 -23.70
C ALA A 42 19.17 4.62 -24.28
N SER A 43 20.36 5.08 -23.87
CA SER A 43 21.60 4.37 -24.18
C SER A 43 21.69 3.06 -23.40
N LYS A 44 22.52 2.12 -23.89
CA LYS A 44 22.75 0.85 -23.19
C LYS A 44 23.31 1.07 -21.78
N ASP A 45 24.23 2.03 -21.62
CA ASP A 45 24.82 2.35 -20.32
C ASP A 45 23.77 2.88 -19.33
N LYS A 46 22.84 3.72 -19.81
CA LYS A 46 21.75 4.21 -18.99
C LYS A 46 20.79 3.10 -18.60
N SER A 47 20.46 2.19 -19.51
CA SER A 47 19.58 1.07 -19.23
C SER A 47 20.21 0.08 -18.26
N SER A 48 21.52 -0.19 -18.39
CA SER A 48 22.22 -1.15 -17.52
C SER A 48 22.23 -0.77 -16.03
N GLN A 49 22.09 0.53 -15.73
CA GLN A 49 22.01 1.03 -14.35
C GLN A 49 20.75 0.52 -13.60
N TYR A 50 19.71 0.14 -14.35
CA TYR A 50 18.44 -0.33 -13.81
C TYR A 50 18.27 -1.85 -13.81
N ASN A 51 19.31 -2.59 -14.26
CA ASN A 51 19.25 -4.04 -14.29
C ASN A 51 19.08 -4.64 -12.90
N SER A 52 18.08 -5.49 -12.75
CA SER A 52 17.83 -6.27 -11.55
C SER A 52 17.00 -7.51 -11.90
N ASP A 53 16.98 -8.49 -11.01
CA ASP A 53 16.06 -9.60 -11.18
C ASP A 53 14.63 -9.13 -10.85
N ILE A 54 14.51 -8.33 -9.80
CA ILE A 54 13.23 -7.77 -9.34
C ILE A 54 13.41 -6.29 -9.04
N SER A 55 12.46 -5.47 -9.47
CA SER A 55 12.36 -4.07 -9.05
C SER A 55 11.03 -3.79 -8.37
N PHE A 56 11.08 -3.00 -7.31
CA PHE A 56 9.91 -2.47 -6.62
C PHE A 56 9.99 -0.95 -6.56
N ILE A 57 8.92 -0.27 -7.01
CA ILE A 57 8.82 1.19 -6.94
C ILE A 57 7.64 1.55 -6.06
N GLY A 58 7.89 2.16 -4.92
CA GLY A 58 6.84 2.60 -4.00
C GLY A 58 7.25 2.65 -2.55
N SER A 59 6.34 3.09 -1.69
CA SER A 59 6.51 3.10 -0.24
C SER A 59 6.36 1.70 0.35
N THR A 60 7.12 1.40 1.40
CA THR A 60 6.89 0.20 2.24
C THR A 60 5.77 0.41 3.25
N TYR A 61 5.19 1.60 3.30
CA TYR A 61 4.15 2.05 4.24
C TYR A 61 4.60 2.28 5.69
N GLN A 62 5.84 2.04 6.06
CA GLN A 62 6.33 2.25 7.43
C GLN A 62 6.06 3.67 7.93
N GLU A 63 6.36 4.68 7.11
CA GLU A 63 6.14 6.09 7.42
C GLU A 63 4.67 6.55 7.32
N LYS A 64 3.83 5.75 6.67
CA LYS A 64 2.39 6.02 6.49
C LYS A 64 1.50 5.27 7.48
N CYS A 65 2.08 4.30 8.16
CA CYS A 65 1.36 3.48 9.12
C CYS A 65 1.30 4.18 10.49
N HIS A 66 0.33 5.05 10.67
CA HIS A 66 0.12 5.76 11.95
C HIS A 66 -0.10 4.81 13.12
N PHE A 67 -0.55 3.57 12.86
CA PHE A 67 -0.72 2.55 13.87
C PHE A 67 0.61 2.11 14.52
N ASN A 68 1.75 2.35 13.87
CA ASN A 68 3.08 2.08 14.46
C ASN A 68 3.37 2.90 15.74
N ASN A 69 2.64 4.00 15.93
CA ASN A 69 2.76 4.87 17.09
C ASN A 69 1.75 4.52 18.19
N ALA A 70 0.91 3.49 18.01
CA ALA A 70 -0.10 3.11 19.00
C ALA A 70 0.54 2.58 20.27
N VAL A 71 0.02 3.04 21.42
CA VAL A 71 0.44 2.57 22.75
C VAL A 71 -0.56 1.51 23.21
N LEU A 72 -0.28 0.27 22.87
CA LEU A 72 -1.18 -0.87 23.12
C LEU A 72 -0.88 -1.56 24.45
N SER A 73 -1.91 -2.07 25.11
CA SER A 73 -1.76 -3.08 26.16
C SER A 73 -1.23 -4.39 25.57
N ASP A 74 -0.66 -5.28 26.39
CA ASP A 74 -0.19 -6.59 25.93
C ASP A 74 -1.33 -7.41 25.30
N TYR A 75 -2.55 -7.29 25.83
CA TYR A 75 -3.74 -7.93 25.28
C TYR A 75 -4.06 -7.38 23.88
N ASP A 76 -4.15 -6.07 23.73
CA ASP A 76 -4.47 -5.44 22.43
C ASP A 76 -3.39 -5.70 21.39
N LYS A 77 -2.11 -5.69 21.82
CA LYS A 77 -1.00 -6.06 20.95
C LYS A 77 -1.14 -7.49 20.43
N GLY A 78 -1.35 -8.46 21.31
CA GLY A 78 -1.55 -9.86 20.91
C GLY A 78 -2.75 -10.05 20.00
N PHE A 79 -3.86 -9.35 20.27
CA PHE A 79 -5.06 -9.36 19.43
C PHE A 79 -4.78 -8.80 18.02
N VAL A 80 -4.16 -7.63 17.95
CA VAL A 80 -3.84 -6.97 16.67
C VAL A 80 -2.82 -7.78 15.87
N ASP A 81 -1.76 -8.27 16.51
CA ASP A 81 -0.75 -9.12 15.87
C ASP A 81 -1.38 -10.39 15.29
N GLY A 82 -2.30 -11.02 16.02
CA GLY A 82 -3.06 -12.18 15.55
C GLY A 82 -3.89 -11.89 14.31
N ILE A 83 -4.61 -10.76 14.30
CA ILE A 83 -5.42 -10.33 13.15
C ILE A 83 -4.55 -10.05 11.93
N ILE A 84 -3.50 -9.26 12.11
CA ILE A 84 -2.60 -8.86 11.01
C ILE A 84 -1.91 -10.08 10.41
N ASN A 85 -1.35 -10.95 11.25
CA ASN A 85 -0.71 -12.18 10.80
C ASN A 85 -1.69 -13.10 10.05
N SER A 86 -2.95 -13.15 10.45
CA SER A 86 -3.98 -13.93 9.76
C SER A 86 -4.36 -13.28 8.42
N GLN A 87 -4.53 -11.96 8.39
CA GLN A 87 -4.94 -11.23 7.17
C GLN A 87 -3.88 -11.30 6.07
N ILE A 88 -2.59 -11.28 6.39
CA ILE A 88 -1.49 -11.40 5.42
C ILE A 88 -1.61 -12.67 4.56
N TRP A 89 -2.24 -13.73 5.06
CA TRP A 89 -2.43 -14.99 4.33
C TRP A 89 -3.78 -15.09 3.60
N VAL A 90 -4.66 -14.10 3.76
CA VAL A 90 -5.98 -14.10 3.12
C VAL A 90 -6.00 -13.07 1.99
N TYR A 91 -5.82 -13.55 0.76
CA TYR A 91 -5.85 -12.69 -0.43
C TYR A 91 -7.27 -12.51 -0.97
N GLY A 92 -7.57 -11.31 -1.46
CA GLY A 92 -8.83 -11.00 -2.12
C GLY A 92 -10.02 -10.72 -1.19
N TYR A 93 -9.82 -10.81 0.13
CA TYR A 93 -10.85 -10.51 1.12
C TYR A 93 -10.24 -9.88 2.38
N ASN A 94 -10.73 -8.71 2.77
CA ASN A 94 -10.37 -8.07 4.03
C ASN A 94 -11.44 -8.40 5.08
N PHE A 95 -11.08 -9.25 6.04
CA PHE A 95 -12.00 -9.69 7.09
C PHE A 95 -11.91 -8.87 8.39
N ILE A 96 -10.94 -7.94 8.48
CA ILE A 96 -10.62 -7.21 9.72
C ILE A 96 -11.86 -6.52 10.28
N GLU A 97 -12.60 -5.80 9.43
CA GLU A 97 -13.80 -5.09 9.84
C GLU A 97 -14.87 -6.04 10.41
N ASN A 98 -14.97 -7.27 9.90
CA ASN A 98 -15.97 -8.23 10.33
C ASN A 98 -15.71 -8.81 11.74
N ILE A 99 -14.44 -8.82 12.16
CA ILE A 99 -14.06 -9.36 13.49
C ILE A 99 -13.92 -8.27 14.55
N LEU A 100 -13.80 -7.01 14.16
CA LEU A 100 -13.79 -5.91 15.11
C LEU A 100 -15.21 -5.69 15.67
N THR A 101 -15.30 -5.48 16.97
CA THR A 101 -16.49 -4.87 17.61
C THR A 101 -16.30 -3.36 17.65
N ASP A 102 -17.39 -2.59 17.77
CA ASP A 102 -17.34 -1.14 17.91
C ASP A 102 -16.51 -0.75 19.14
N GLU A 103 -16.72 -1.42 20.27
CA GLU A 103 -15.95 -1.22 21.50
C GLU A 103 -14.45 -1.44 21.30
N THR A 104 -14.07 -2.51 20.59
CA THR A 104 -12.65 -2.80 20.30
C THR A 104 -12.06 -1.75 19.37
N ALA A 105 -12.80 -1.30 18.36
CA ALA A 105 -12.37 -0.27 17.44
C ALA A 105 -12.15 1.08 18.15
N GLU A 106 -13.09 1.50 19.00
CA GLU A 106 -12.95 2.72 19.80
C GLU A 106 -11.74 2.65 20.75
N ARG A 107 -11.56 1.52 21.43
CA ARG A 107 -10.40 1.29 22.29
C ARG A 107 -9.08 1.36 21.52
N LEU A 108 -8.96 0.69 20.38
CA LEU A 108 -7.77 0.73 19.55
C LEU A 108 -7.49 2.13 19.01
N LEU A 109 -8.52 2.86 18.58
CA LEU A 109 -8.39 4.24 18.11
C LEU A 109 -7.83 5.14 19.21
N SER A 110 -8.30 4.98 20.45
CA SER A 110 -7.82 5.77 21.61
C SER A 110 -6.35 5.52 21.95
N CYS A 111 -5.80 4.38 21.52
CA CYS A 111 -4.38 4.04 21.71
C CYS A 111 -3.45 4.71 20.69
N ILE A 112 -3.99 5.34 19.63
CA ILE A 112 -3.19 5.97 18.58
C ILE A 112 -2.99 7.45 18.91
N PRO A 113 -1.77 7.90 19.21
CA PRO A 113 -1.49 9.31 19.41
C PRO A 113 -1.82 10.10 18.13
N SER A 114 -2.43 11.26 18.27
CA SER A 114 -2.77 12.13 17.13
C SER A 114 -3.69 11.47 16.09
N HIS A 115 -4.60 10.59 16.52
CA HIS A 115 -5.65 10.11 15.62
C HIS A 115 -6.54 11.30 15.19
N TYR A 116 -7.15 11.13 14.02
CA TYR A 116 -8.04 12.18 13.50
C TYR A 116 -9.26 12.34 14.41
N GLU A 117 -9.43 13.54 14.97
CA GLU A 117 -10.61 13.89 15.73
C GLU A 117 -11.72 14.32 14.76
N PHE A 118 -12.84 13.63 14.81
CA PHE A 118 -13.97 13.95 13.96
C PHE A 118 -14.74 15.15 14.50
N PRO A 119 -15.22 16.05 13.63
CA PRO A 119 -16.10 17.13 14.05
C PRO A 119 -17.34 16.60 14.77
N PRO A 120 -17.83 17.27 15.81
CA PRO A 120 -19.08 16.88 16.49
C PRO A 120 -20.22 16.68 15.49
N GLY A 121 -20.91 15.54 15.59
CA GLY A 121 -22.02 15.20 14.70
C GLY A 121 -21.62 14.56 13.37
N SER A 122 -20.32 14.31 13.11
CA SER A 122 -19.93 13.48 11.98
C SER A 122 -20.43 12.04 12.15
N ARG A 123 -20.91 11.45 11.06
CA ARG A 123 -21.36 10.04 11.03
C ARG A 123 -20.22 9.11 10.64
N THR A 124 -19.11 9.20 11.35
CA THR A 124 -17.96 8.35 11.02
C THR A 124 -18.15 6.99 11.64
N ASP A 125 -18.01 5.98 10.82
CA ASP A 125 -17.91 4.60 11.28
C ASP A 125 -16.47 4.37 11.78
N VAL A 126 -16.30 4.39 13.11
CA VAL A 126 -15.00 4.21 13.79
C VAL A 126 -14.43 2.83 13.47
N LYS A 127 -15.28 1.82 13.39
CA LYS A 127 -14.87 0.44 13.09
C LYS A 127 -14.32 0.34 11.68
N ALA A 128 -15.02 0.90 10.69
CA ALA A 128 -14.52 0.96 9.32
C ALA A 128 -13.21 1.77 9.23
N LEU A 129 -13.10 2.88 9.94
CA LEU A 129 -11.88 3.68 9.99
C LEU A 129 -10.69 2.86 10.53
N VAL A 130 -10.86 2.20 11.68
CA VAL A 130 -9.77 1.41 12.30
C VAL A 130 -9.40 0.24 11.39
N ALA A 131 -10.38 -0.48 10.85
CA ALA A 131 -10.14 -1.62 9.99
C ALA A 131 -9.44 -1.23 8.68
N GLN A 132 -9.99 -0.23 7.96
CA GLN A 132 -9.58 0.06 6.59
C GLN A 132 -8.39 1.02 6.52
N TYR A 133 -8.30 1.99 7.43
CA TYR A 133 -7.26 2.99 7.38
C TYR A 133 -6.03 2.64 8.24
N TYR A 134 -6.24 2.15 9.47
CA TYR A 134 -5.14 1.85 10.38
C TYR A 134 -4.63 0.41 10.23
N LEU A 135 -5.48 -0.59 10.42
CA LEU A 135 -5.03 -1.99 10.42
C LEU A 135 -4.70 -2.50 9.02
N SER A 136 -5.47 -2.13 7.99
CA SER A 136 -5.16 -2.53 6.61
C SER A 136 -3.86 -1.91 6.11
N VAL A 137 -3.51 -0.68 6.53
CA VAL A 137 -2.21 -0.08 6.22
C VAL A 137 -1.09 -0.84 6.93
N LYS A 138 -1.31 -1.29 8.17
CA LYS A 138 -0.35 -2.15 8.90
C LYS A 138 -0.17 -3.51 8.23
N VAL A 139 -1.24 -4.13 7.74
CA VAL A 139 -1.17 -5.35 6.93
C VAL A 139 -0.32 -5.13 5.68
N ALA A 140 -0.59 -4.05 4.92
CA ALA A 140 0.15 -3.74 3.71
C ALA A 140 1.64 -3.46 3.97
N GLU A 141 1.99 -2.81 5.09
CA GLU A 141 3.36 -2.64 5.55
C GLU A 141 4.03 -4.01 5.79
N GLN A 142 3.45 -4.84 6.64
CA GLN A 142 4.01 -6.12 7.03
C GLN A 142 4.12 -7.08 5.83
N GLU A 143 3.13 -7.11 4.96
CA GLU A 143 3.15 -7.93 3.74
C GLU A 143 4.29 -7.51 2.81
N ARG A 144 4.47 -6.21 2.57
CA ARG A 144 5.54 -5.69 1.71
C ARG A 144 6.91 -5.99 2.27
N LEU A 145 7.14 -5.72 3.54
CA LEU A 145 8.42 -6.02 4.20
C LEU A 145 8.74 -7.51 4.13
N ARG A 146 7.77 -8.35 4.42
CA ARG A 146 7.93 -9.82 4.36
C ARG A 146 8.24 -10.31 2.95
N LEU A 147 7.45 -9.88 1.95
CA LEU A 147 7.63 -10.33 0.57
C LEU A 147 8.96 -9.85 -0.01
N LEU A 148 9.30 -8.59 0.18
CA LEU A 148 10.57 -8.04 -0.29
C LEU A 148 11.76 -8.73 0.38
N GLY A 149 11.69 -8.98 1.69
CA GLY A 149 12.70 -9.73 2.42
C GLY A 149 12.89 -11.13 1.84
N MET A 150 11.81 -11.90 1.68
CA MET A 150 11.86 -13.26 1.11
C MET A 150 12.43 -13.28 -0.32
N LEU A 151 12.06 -12.31 -1.15
CA LEU A 151 12.55 -12.21 -2.52
C LEU A 151 14.05 -11.89 -2.55
N SER A 152 14.52 -11.04 -1.65
CA SER A 152 15.94 -10.66 -1.58
C SER A 152 16.88 -11.78 -1.14
N ASP A 153 16.34 -12.85 -0.55
CA ASP A 153 17.14 -14.04 -0.21
C ASP A 153 17.58 -14.86 -1.44
N SER A 154 16.87 -14.70 -2.57
CA SER A 154 17.08 -15.52 -3.78
C SER A 154 17.35 -14.70 -5.04
N PHE A 155 17.00 -13.42 -5.04
CA PHE A 155 17.06 -12.54 -6.20
C PHE A 155 17.77 -11.22 -5.87
N GLN A 156 18.37 -10.61 -6.90
CA GLN A 156 18.81 -9.23 -6.80
C GLN A 156 17.60 -8.29 -6.84
N VAL A 157 17.23 -7.73 -5.68
CA VAL A 157 16.09 -6.84 -5.54
C VAL A 157 16.55 -5.39 -5.44
N ASN A 158 16.14 -4.57 -6.39
CA ASN A 158 16.28 -3.12 -6.35
C ASN A 158 14.97 -2.48 -5.89
N ILE A 159 15.01 -1.68 -4.83
CA ILE A 159 13.85 -0.91 -4.35
C ILE A 159 14.05 0.57 -4.60
N TYR A 160 13.02 1.21 -5.13
CA TYR A 160 13.00 2.65 -5.38
C TYR A 160 12.01 3.30 -4.42
N THR A 161 12.52 3.72 -3.26
CA THR A 161 11.70 4.21 -2.15
C THR A 161 12.43 5.24 -1.31
N GLY A 162 11.66 6.09 -0.62
CA GLY A 162 12.17 6.92 0.47
C GLY A 162 11.99 6.29 1.84
N SER A 163 11.40 5.09 1.91
CA SER A 163 11.22 4.38 3.18
C SER A 163 12.55 3.82 3.70
N ASP A 164 12.67 3.63 5.02
CA ASP A 164 13.81 2.95 5.62
C ASP A 164 13.84 1.48 5.22
N THR A 165 14.98 1.03 4.72
CA THR A 165 15.23 -0.36 4.30
C THR A 165 16.29 -1.07 5.15
N SER A 166 16.70 -0.48 6.26
CA SER A 166 17.76 -1.00 7.14
C SER A 166 17.47 -2.40 7.71
N SER A 167 16.19 -2.75 7.84
CA SER A 167 15.74 -4.09 8.26
C SER A 167 15.85 -5.16 7.16
N MET A 168 16.19 -4.79 5.93
CA MET A 168 16.27 -5.67 4.76
C MET A 168 17.68 -5.61 4.13
N PRO A 169 18.70 -6.27 4.72
CA PRO A 169 20.10 -6.08 4.38
C PRO A 169 20.47 -6.52 2.96
N HIS A 170 19.70 -7.39 2.34
CA HIS A 170 19.95 -7.90 0.99
C HIS A 170 19.25 -7.08 -0.12
N ILE A 171 18.51 -6.04 0.26
CA ILE A 171 17.83 -5.14 -0.69
C ILE A 171 18.71 -3.94 -1.02
N HIS A 172 18.83 -3.65 -2.31
CA HIS A 172 19.48 -2.43 -2.76
C HIS A 172 18.47 -1.29 -2.87
N ASN A 173 18.55 -0.31 -1.96
CA ASN A 173 17.74 0.90 -2.04
C ASN A 173 18.37 1.91 -2.98
N CYS A 174 17.71 2.17 -4.10
CA CYS A 174 18.12 3.11 -5.14
C CYS A 174 17.56 4.54 -4.94
N GLY A 175 16.84 4.79 -3.83
CA GLY A 175 16.19 6.08 -3.60
C GLY A 175 14.90 6.27 -4.43
N PHE A 176 14.57 7.50 -4.75
CA PHE A 176 13.36 7.80 -5.51
C PHE A 176 13.55 7.62 -7.01
N ALA A 177 12.59 6.99 -7.67
CA ALA A 177 12.50 6.93 -9.12
C ALA A 177 11.60 8.04 -9.67
N ARG A 178 12.05 8.72 -10.73
CA ARG A 178 11.23 9.70 -11.45
C ARG A 178 10.21 8.98 -12.34
N SER A 179 8.93 9.35 -12.18
CA SER A 179 7.82 8.64 -12.83
C SER A 179 7.81 8.74 -14.35
N LEU A 180 8.34 9.83 -14.92
CA LEU A 180 8.20 10.11 -16.35
C LEU A 180 9.30 9.49 -17.22
N ASP A 181 10.50 9.38 -16.71
CA ASP A 181 11.71 9.03 -17.48
C ASP A 181 12.53 7.86 -16.89
N GLU A 182 12.37 7.52 -15.61
CA GLU A 182 13.09 6.40 -15.01
C GLU A 182 12.20 5.17 -14.84
N MET A 183 10.95 5.31 -14.36
CA MET A 183 10.06 4.16 -14.17
C MET A 183 9.91 3.28 -15.43
N PRO A 184 9.77 3.82 -16.65
CA PRO A 184 9.71 2.97 -17.85
C PRO A 184 10.99 2.15 -18.06
N LEU A 185 12.15 2.71 -17.73
CA LEU A 185 13.44 2.01 -17.85
C LEU A 185 13.59 0.94 -16.77
N ILE A 186 13.24 1.24 -15.52
CA ILE A 186 13.29 0.30 -14.42
C ILE A 186 12.45 -0.92 -14.73
N PHE A 187 11.19 -0.74 -15.15
CA PHE A 187 10.31 -1.87 -15.48
C PHE A 187 10.76 -2.64 -16.73
N ASN A 188 11.39 -1.97 -17.70
CA ASN A 188 11.91 -2.63 -18.91
C ASN A 188 13.20 -3.42 -18.64
N CYS A 189 13.99 -3.04 -17.63
CA CYS A 189 15.27 -3.66 -17.32
C CYS A 189 15.20 -4.68 -16.18
N SER A 190 14.04 -4.88 -15.56
CA SER A 190 13.78 -5.97 -14.61
C SER A 190 13.37 -7.24 -15.36
N LYS A 191 13.80 -8.41 -14.87
CA LYS A 191 13.52 -9.70 -15.52
C LYS A 191 12.15 -10.26 -15.17
#